data_614bd9ca2a5627b40128df6d102d2e82
#
_entry.id   614bd9ca2a5627b40128df6d102d2e82
#
_cell.length_a   1.000
_cell.length_b   1.000
_cell.length_c   1.000
_cell.angle_alpha   90.00
_cell.angle_beta   90.00
_cell.angle_gamma   90.00
#
_symmetry.space_group_name_H-M   'P 1'
#
loop_
_entity.id
_entity.type
_entity.pdbx_description
1 polymer ?
#
loop_
_entity_poly.entity_id
_entity_poly.type
_entity_poly.pdbx_seq_one_letter_code
_entity_poly.pdbx_strand_id
1 'polypeptide(L)'
;VKADDGWFYAYGTARNVSIMRSRDLVHWERVGTAFTDETRPSFEPKANIWAPDVTRVGDRYVMYYSMSVWGGEWTCGIGCAVADRPEGPFVDKGKLFRSNEIGVKNSIDPFYIEENGHKYLFWGSFRGIYWIELSEDGFSVKPGAKPQLVAGTAFEGTYIHQHDGKYYYFGSVGTCCEGVKSTYRTVVGRSDSLFGPYVDKEGRPLLENNF
;
A
#
# COMPACT_ATOMS: atom_id res chain seq x y z
N VAL A 1 -11.07 3.69 3.25
CA VAL A 1 -11.07 4.77 4.24
C VAL A 1 -12.50 5.14 4.64
N LYS A 2 -12.72 5.51 5.90
CA LYS A 2 -13.99 6.12 6.36
C LYS A 2 -13.85 7.63 6.28
N ALA A 3 -14.76 8.29 5.56
CA ALA A 3 -14.77 9.73 5.40
C ALA A 3 -15.68 10.43 6.44
N ASP A 4 -15.54 11.76 6.59
CA ASP A 4 -16.31 12.55 7.57
C ASP A 4 -17.81 12.62 7.24
N ASP A 5 -18.18 12.38 5.99
CA ASP A 5 -19.57 12.28 5.54
C ASP A 5 -20.27 10.97 5.98
N GLY A 6 -19.50 10.10 6.67
CA GLY A 6 -19.95 8.80 7.17
C GLY A 6 -19.95 7.68 6.13
N TRP A 7 -19.48 7.92 4.90
CA TRP A 7 -19.25 6.89 3.91
C TRP A 7 -17.92 6.18 4.09
N PHE A 8 -17.89 4.91 3.73
CA PHE A 8 -16.67 4.15 3.52
C PHE A 8 -16.33 4.16 2.03
N TYR A 9 -15.07 4.41 1.70
CA TYR A 9 -14.56 4.41 0.33
C TYR A 9 -13.55 3.28 0.15
N ALA A 10 -13.68 2.56 -0.96
CA ALA A 10 -12.75 1.53 -1.39
C ALA A 10 -12.17 1.90 -2.75
N TYR A 11 -10.86 1.70 -2.89
CA TYR A 11 -10.10 2.01 -4.10
C TYR A 11 -9.50 0.73 -4.64
N GLY A 12 -9.66 0.48 -5.92
CA GLY A 12 -9.28 -0.80 -6.53
C GLY A 12 -8.33 -0.65 -7.69
N THR A 13 -7.50 -1.67 -7.85
CA THR A 13 -6.63 -1.86 -9.02
C THR A 13 -7.42 -1.70 -10.30
N ALA A 14 -7.04 -0.74 -11.12
CA ALA A 14 -7.60 -0.50 -12.45
C ALA A 14 -6.69 0.45 -13.24
N ARG A 15 -7.00 0.68 -14.52
CA ARG A 15 -6.28 1.66 -15.34
C ARG A 15 -6.19 3.02 -14.66
N ASN A 16 -7.30 3.51 -14.08
CA ASN A 16 -7.43 4.85 -13.49
C ASN A 16 -7.88 4.81 -12.02
N VAL A 17 -7.70 3.68 -11.34
CA VAL A 17 -8.16 3.38 -9.97
C VAL A 17 -9.67 3.53 -9.83
N SER A 18 -10.38 2.43 -9.67
CA SER A 18 -11.83 2.44 -9.42
C SER A 18 -12.14 2.91 -8.00
N ILE A 19 -13.20 3.70 -7.84
CA ILE A 19 -13.68 4.16 -6.54
C ILE A 19 -15.10 3.63 -6.32
N MET A 20 -15.27 2.96 -5.19
CA MET A 20 -16.55 2.47 -4.67
C MET A 20 -16.81 3.13 -3.31
N ARG A 21 -18.08 3.26 -2.92
CA ARG A 21 -18.43 3.70 -1.57
C ARG A 21 -19.57 2.87 -0.98
N SER A 22 -19.64 2.83 0.34
CA SER A 22 -20.67 2.09 1.10
C SER A 22 -21.00 2.81 2.41
N ARG A 23 -22.21 2.64 2.90
CA ARG A 23 -22.62 3.06 4.25
C ARG A 23 -22.50 1.95 5.30
N ASP A 24 -22.48 0.70 4.87
CA ASP A 24 -22.60 -0.47 5.74
C ASP A 24 -21.53 -1.54 5.51
N LEU A 25 -20.56 -1.28 4.59
CA LEU A 25 -19.50 -2.21 4.17
C LEU A 25 -20.01 -3.49 3.48
N VAL A 26 -21.32 -3.56 3.19
CA VAL A 26 -21.98 -4.70 2.54
C VAL A 26 -22.44 -4.30 1.14
N HIS A 27 -23.17 -3.18 1.05
CA HIS A 27 -23.70 -2.66 -0.21
C HIS A 27 -22.80 -1.56 -0.73
N TRP A 28 -22.18 -1.81 -1.89
CA TRP A 28 -21.22 -0.91 -2.51
C TRP A 28 -21.77 -0.34 -3.81
N GLU A 29 -21.63 0.96 -3.99
CA GLU A 29 -21.95 1.65 -5.24
C GLU A 29 -20.69 2.25 -5.88
N ARG A 30 -20.67 2.25 -7.21
CA ARG A 30 -19.54 2.85 -7.95
C ARG A 30 -19.67 4.38 -7.94
N VAL A 31 -18.57 5.05 -7.56
CA VAL A 31 -18.47 6.52 -7.58
C VAL A 31 -17.85 6.99 -8.89
N GLY A 32 -16.75 6.36 -9.32
CA GLY A 32 -16.01 6.77 -10.50
C GLY A 32 -14.60 6.20 -10.52
N THR A 33 -13.65 7.05 -10.95
CA THR A 33 -12.22 6.75 -10.96
C THR A 33 -11.43 7.90 -10.36
N ALA A 34 -10.27 7.60 -9.76
CA ALA A 34 -9.40 8.60 -9.15
C ALA A 34 -8.75 9.53 -10.18
N PHE A 35 -8.48 8.98 -11.37
CA PHE A 35 -7.86 9.70 -12.49
C PHE A 35 -8.70 9.57 -13.77
N THR A 36 -8.42 10.43 -14.74
CA THR A 36 -8.82 10.26 -16.14
C THR A 36 -7.62 9.79 -16.97
N ASP A 37 -7.81 9.51 -18.25
CA ASP A 37 -6.69 9.13 -19.14
C ASP A 37 -5.68 10.25 -19.33
N GLU A 38 -6.12 11.51 -19.17
CA GLU A 38 -5.28 12.71 -19.28
C GLU A 38 -4.52 13.02 -17.98
N THR A 39 -5.09 12.68 -16.82
CA THR A 39 -4.54 13.05 -15.50
C THR A 39 -3.82 11.92 -14.78
N ARG A 40 -3.89 10.69 -15.33
CA ARG A 40 -3.26 9.53 -14.70
C ARG A 40 -1.72 9.64 -14.67
N PRO A 41 -1.10 9.09 -13.61
CA PRO A 41 0.36 8.97 -13.55
C PRO A 41 0.93 8.22 -14.76
N SER A 42 2.15 8.58 -15.16
CA SER A 42 2.77 8.07 -16.40
C SER A 42 4.24 7.67 -16.27
N PHE A 43 4.79 7.58 -15.04
CA PHE A 43 6.21 7.21 -14.88
C PHE A 43 6.52 5.77 -15.34
N GLU A 44 5.52 4.90 -15.46
CA GLU A 44 5.59 3.63 -16.17
C GLU A 44 4.48 3.59 -17.24
N PRO A 45 4.75 4.00 -18.48
CA PRO A 45 3.70 4.29 -19.48
C PRO A 45 2.81 3.12 -19.87
N LYS A 46 3.32 1.89 -19.74
CA LYS A 46 2.57 0.66 -20.07
C LYS A 46 1.82 0.09 -18.87
N ALA A 47 1.99 0.67 -17.68
CA ALA A 47 1.43 0.13 -16.46
C ALA A 47 -0.06 0.43 -16.29
N ASN A 48 -0.74 -0.46 -15.58
CA ASN A 48 -1.92 -0.14 -14.82
C ASN A 48 -1.53 0.39 -13.43
N ILE A 49 -2.48 0.99 -12.73
CA ILE A 49 -2.30 1.43 -11.36
C ILE A 49 -2.81 0.32 -10.45
N TRP A 50 -1.92 -0.21 -9.60
CA TRP A 50 -2.20 -1.36 -8.74
C TRP A 50 -2.18 -0.98 -7.28
N ALA A 51 -2.95 -1.74 -6.48
CA ALA A 51 -2.96 -1.73 -5.01
C ALA A 51 -2.86 -0.32 -4.40
N PRO A 52 -3.80 0.58 -4.68
CA PRO A 52 -3.80 1.91 -4.08
C PRO A 52 -4.13 1.80 -2.59
N ASP A 53 -3.32 2.47 -1.76
CA ASP A 53 -3.62 2.74 -0.36
C ASP A 53 -4.03 4.20 -0.21
N VAL A 54 -5.22 4.45 0.34
CA VAL A 54 -5.74 5.81 0.53
C VAL A 54 -5.98 6.07 2.00
N THR A 55 -5.37 7.12 2.51
CA THR A 55 -5.51 7.53 3.90
C THR A 55 -5.81 9.03 3.99
N ARG A 56 -6.37 9.45 5.12
CA ARG A 56 -6.55 10.86 5.42
C ARG A 56 -5.32 11.39 6.16
N VAL A 57 -4.73 12.46 5.64
CA VAL A 57 -3.61 13.17 6.25
C VAL A 57 -3.99 14.63 6.39
N GLY A 58 -4.23 15.08 7.60
CA GLY A 58 -4.78 16.41 7.87
C GLY A 58 -6.19 16.57 7.28
N ASP A 59 -6.35 17.54 6.40
CA ASP A 59 -7.61 17.85 5.70
C ASP A 59 -7.72 17.22 4.30
N ARG A 60 -6.73 16.41 3.88
CA ARG A 60 -6.62 15.83 2.54
C ARG A 60 -6.64 14.31 2.57
N TYR A 61 -6.99 13.73 1.42
CA TYR A 61 -6.84 12.31 1.13
C TYR A 61 -5.59 12.11 0.30
N VAL A 62 -4.68 11.27 0.81
CA VAL A 62 -3.42 10.92 0.14
C VAL A 62 -3.54 9.48 -0.33
N MET A 63 -3.27 9.26 -1.60
CA MET A 63 -3.20 7.95 -2.23
C MET A 63 -1.76 7.61 -2.53
N TYR A 64 -1.27 6.49 -2.02
CA TYR A 64 -0.06 5.85 -2.50
C TYR A 64 -0.48 4.74 -3.45
N TYR A 65 0.17 4.62 -4.59
CA TYR A 65 -0.21 3.69 -5.64
C TYR A 65 1.02 3.05 -6.27
N SER A 66 0.84 1.85 -6.80
CA SER A 66 1.87 1.16 -7.59
C SER A 66 1.63 1.34 -9.08
N MET A 67 2.68 1.54 -9.85
CA MET A 67 2.65 1.38 -11.30
C MET A 67 3.52 0.19 -11.71
N SER A 68 2.92 -0.82 -12.32
CA SER A 68 3.60 -2.03 -12.71
C SER A 68 3.02 -2.67 -13.97
N VAL A 69 3.80 -3.54 -14.56
CA VAL A 69 3.40 -4.50 -15.59
C VAL A 69 3.83 -5.90 -15.15
N TRP A 70 3.12 -6.93 -15.60
CA TRP A 70 3.53 -8.31 -15.32
C TRP A 70 4.97 -8.56 -15.75
N GLY A 71 5.81 -9.08 -14.84
CA GLY A 71 7.24 -9.29 -15.07
C GLY A 71 8.12 -8.05 -14.89
N GLY A 72 7.54 -6.87 -14.65
CA GLY A 72 8.27 -5.60 -14.49
C GLY A 72 8.85 -5.36 -13.09
N GLU A 73 9.35 -6.40 -12.42
CA GLU A 73 9.77 -6.33 -11.01
C GLU A 73 10.88 -5.30 -10.71
N TRP A 74 11.66 -4.90 -11.71
CA TRP A 74 12.70 -3.86 -11.56
C TRP A 74 12.26 -2.48 -12.08
N THR A 75 11.22 -2.42 -12.91
CA THR A 75 10.74 -1.17 -13.49
C THR A 75 9.50 -0.60 -12.80
N CYS A 76 8.80 -1.43 -12.02
CA CYS A 76 7.69 -0.98 -11.20
C CYS A 76 8.14 0.02 -10.14
N GLY A 77 7.19 0.72 -9.57
CA GLY A 77 7.48 1.70 -8.52
C GLY A 77 6.21 2.24 -7.87
N ILE A 78 6.40 3.09 -6.89
CA ILE A 78 5.36 3.70 -6.09
C ILE A 78 5.36 5.20 -6.34
N GLY A 79 4.17 5.76 -6.49
CA GLY A 79 3.90 7.19 -6.55
C GLY A 79 2.84 7.60 -5.54
N CYS A 80 2.54 8.89 -5.48
CA CYS A 80 1.48 9.41 -4.64
C CYS A 80 0.64 10.47 -5.35
N ALA A 81 -0.60 10.62 -4.88
CA ALA A 81 -1.55 11.61 -5.36
C ALA A 81 -2.38 12.14 -4.18
N VAL A 82 -2.98 13.30 -4.34
CA VAL A 82 -3.78 13.96 -3.30
C VAL A 82 -5.13 14.42 -3.84
N ALA A 83 -6.13 14.42 -2.96
CA ALA A 83 -7.45 14.97 -3.22
C ALA A 83 -7.99 15.66 -1.97
N ASP A 84 -8.85 16.65 -2.17
CA ASP A 84 -9.55 17.32 -1.06
C ASP A 84 -10.79 16.51 -0.61
N ARG A 85 -11.24 15.57 -1.44
CA ARG A 85 -12.37 14.69 -1.16
C ARG A 85 -12.06 13.24 -1.51
N PRO A 86 -12.69 12.26 -0.82
CA PRO A 86 -12.38 10.84 -1.03
C PRO A 86 -12.75 10.35 -2.44
N GLU A 87 -13.73 10.94 -3.09
CA GLU A 87 -14.09 10.64 -4.48
C GLU A 87 -13.18 11.30 -5.53
N GLY A 88 -12.24 12.11 -5.10
CA GLY A 88 -11.33 12.84 -5.98
C GLY A 88 -11.90 14.17 -6.49
N PRO A 89 -11.40 14.70 -7.62
CA PRO A 89 -10.31 14.11 -8.43
C PRO A 89 -8.97 14.10 -7.68
N PHE A 90 -8.18 13.05 -7.88
CA PHE A 90 -6.83 13.00 -7.35
C PHE A 90 -5.84 13.68 -8.28
N VAL A 91 -4.95 14.48 -7.69
CA VAL A 91 -3.86 15.17 -8.40
C VAL A 91 -2.56 14.43 -8.13
N ASP A 92 -1.95 13.89 -9.20
CA ASP A 92 -0.67 13.19 -9.12
C ASP A 92 0.44 14.11 -8.59
N LYS A 93 1.18 13.66 -7.61
CA LYS A 93 2.38 14.31 -7.06
C LYS A 93 3.66 13.72 -7.62
N GLY A 94 3.52 12.67 -8.40
CA GLY A 94 4.62 11.98 -9.05
C GLY A 94 5.10 10.74 -8.33
N LYS A 95 6.20 10.23 -8.86
CA LYS A 95 6.86 9.03 -8.38
C LYS A 95 7.64 9.29 -7.10
N LEU A 96 7.51 8.41 -6.08
CA LEU A 96 8.39 8.38 -4.94
C LEU A 96 9.72 7.69 -5.31
N PHE A 97 9.63 6.48 -5.86
CA PHE A 97 10.78 5.69 -6.32
C PHE A 97 10.34 4.56 -7.25
N ARG A 98 11.32 4.00 -7.97
CA ARG A 98 11.21 2.71 -8.67
C ARG A 98 12.03 1.63 -7.96
N SER A 99 11.75 0.36 -8.24
CA SER A 99 12.51 -0.78 -7.72
C SER A 99 14.01 -0.67 -7.97
N ASN A 100 14.42 -0.31 -9.19
CA ASN A 100 15.84 -0.15 -9.54
C ASN A 100 16.49 1.10 -8.92
N GLU A 101 15.73 2.08 -8.49
CA GLU A 101 16.22 3.29 -7.83
C GLU A 101 16.43 3.05 -6.33
N ILE A 102 15.47 2.38 -5.68
CA ILE A 102 15.48 2.11 -4.24
C ILE A 102 16.25 0.83 -3.88
N GLY A 103 16.57 -0.01 -4.88
CA GLY A 103 17.29 -1.28 -4.69
C GLY A 103 16.45 -2.42 -4.13
N VAL A 104 15.13 -2.29 -4.15
CA VAL A 104 14.18 -3.32 -3.70
C VAL A 104 13.37 -3.82 -4.89
N LYS A 105 13.50 -5.10 -5.18
CA LYS A 105 12.81 -5.76 -6.29
C LYS A 105 11.31 -5.85 -5.99
N ASN A 106 10.47 -5.66 -7.01
CA ASN A 106 9.01 -5.71 -6.94
C ASN A 106 8.42 -4.74 -5.91
N SER A 107 8.83 -3.46 -6.00
CA SER A 107 8.35 -2.37 -5.14
C SER A 107 6.94 -1.95 -5.55
N ILE A 108 5.95 -2.68 -5.02
CA ILE A 108 4.51 -2.46 -5.17
C ILE A 108 3.80 -2.66 -3.83
N ASP A 109 2.48 -2.50 -3.79
CA ASP A 109 1.60 -2.70 -2.64
C ASP A 109 1.95 -1.78 -1.47
N PRO A 110 1.88 -0.45 -1.66
CA PRO A 110 2.18 0.51 -0.62
C PRO A 110 1.12 0.47 0.50
N PHE A 111 1.57 0.66 1.72
CA PHE A 111 0.76 0.93 2.90
C PHE A 111 1.38 2.08 3.70
N TYR A 112 0.60 3.11 3.97
CA TYR A 112 1.03 4.27 4.75
C TYR A 112 0.58 4.17 6.20
N ILE A 113 1.47 4.59 7.11
CA ILE A 113 1.14 4.76 8.52
C ILE A 113 1.93 5.92 9.12
N GLU A 114 1.30 6.63 10.07
CA GLU A 114 1.96 7.66 10.87
C GLU A 114 2.17 7.16 12.29
N GLU A 115 3.36 7.39 12.82
CA GLU A 115 3.76 7.01 14.17
C GLU A 115 4.56 8.14 14.81
N ASN A 116 4.09 8.66 15.94
CA ASN A 116 4.74 9.74 16.70
C ASN A 116 5.07 10.99 15.84
N GLY A 117 4.19 11.33 14.90
CA GLY A 117 4.36 12.46 13.99
C GLY A 117 5.31 12.21 12.80
N HIS A 118 5.86 11.01 12.69
CA HIS A 118 6.66 10.58 11.55
C HIS A 118 5.84 9.73 10.58
N LYS A 119 6.12 9.85 9.29
CA LYS A 119 5.40 9.19 8.22
C LYS A 119 6.22 8.04 7.66
N TYR A 120 5.59 6.88 7.52
CA TYR A 120 6.25 5.67 7.03
C TYR A 120 5.46 5.04 5.91
N LEU A 121 6.17 4.53 4.93
CA LEU A 121 5.64 3.71 3.85
C LEU A 121 6.16 2.30 4.01
N PHE A 122 5.25 1.34 4.06
CA PHE A 122 5.53 -0.09 3.96
C PHE A 122 5.19 -0.56 2.56
N TRP A 123 5.94 -1.49 1.99
CA TRP A 123 5.66 -2.03 0.66
C TRP A 123 6.39 -3.33 0.41
N GLY A 124 6.00 -4.03 -0.65
CA GLY A 124 6.70 -5.21 -1.16
C GLY A 124 5.76 -6.34 -1.54
N SER A 125 6.21 -7.16 -2.46
CA SER A 125 5.47 -8.31 -2.96
C SER A 125 6.42 -9.43 -3.33
N PHE A 126 6.40 -10.54 -2.57
CA PHE A 126 7.16 -11.77 -2.76
C PHE A 126 8.69 -11.59 -2.93
N ARG A 127 9.24 -10.46 -2.52
CA ARG A 127 10.69 -10.15 -2.50
C ARG A 127 11.13 -9.52 -1.19
N GLY A 128 10.34 -9.73 -0.14
CA GLY A 128 10.44 -9.10 1.16
C GLY A 128 9.52 -7.90 1.29
N ILE A 129 9.08 -7.66 2.52
CA ILE A 129 8.32 -6.47 2.89
C ILE A 129 9.26 -5.50 3.57
N TYR A 130 9.27 -4.29 3.07
CA TYR A 130 10.15 -3.22 3.53
C TYR A 130 9.35 -2.04 4.06
N TRP A 131 10.01 -1.21 4.86
CA TRP A 131 9.52 0.11 5.22
C TRP A 131 10.60 1.16 5.02
N ILE A 132 10.18 2.42 4.88
CA ILE A 132 11.05 3.60 4.79
C ILE A 132 10.32 4.80 5.38
N GLU A 133 11.09 5.74 5.97
CA GLU A 133 10.56 7.01 6.43
C GLU A 133 10.38 7.98 5.25
N LEU A 134 9.21 8.63 5.21
CA LEU A 134 8.90 9.67 4.26
C LEU A 134 9.28 11.04 4.79
N SER A 135 9.35 12.02 3.89
CA SER A 135 9.44 13.44 4.23
C SER A 135 8.22 13.91 5.05
N GLU A 136 8.32 15.06 5.67
CA GLU A 136 7.28 15.64 6.52
C GLU A 136 5.95 15.83 5.77
N ASP A 137 6.01 16.18 4.48
CA ASP A 137 4.82 16.30 3.61
C ASP A 137 4.27 14.96 3.12
N GLY A 138 5.03 13.86 3.25
CA GLY A 138 4.67 12.53 2.80
C GLY A 138 4.84 12.29 1.30
N PHE A 139 5.33 13.24 0.52
CA PHE A 139 5.38 13.15 -0.95
C PHE A 139 6.74 12.76 -1.50
N SER A 140 7.70 12.49 -0.65
CA SER A 140 9.01 11.98 -1.02
C SER A 140 9.61 11.11 0.08
N VAL A 141 10.64 10.35 -0.27
CA VAL A 141 11.45 9.64 0.72
C VAL A 141 12.27 10.64 1.51
N LYS A 142 12.33 10.50 2.83
CA LYS A 142 13.15 11.35 3.69
C LYS A 142 14.62 11.27 3.28
N PRO A 143 15.33 12.39 3.14
CA PRO A 143 16.75 12.39 2.77
C PRO A 143 17.58 11.51 3.70
N GLY A 144 18.33 10.57 3.11
CA GLY A 144 19.18 9.63 3.85
C GLY A 144 18.47 8.39 4.41
N ALA A 145 17.14 8.31 4.36
CA ALA A 145 16.40 7.10 4.73
C ALA A 145 16.74 5.94 3.78
N LYS A 146 16.75 4.74 4.33
CA LYS A 146 17.04 3.51 3.58
C LYS A 146 15.96 2.47 3.86
N PRO A 147 15.61 1.62 2.88
CA PRO A 147 14.69 0.51 3.09
C PRO A 147 15.15 -0.41 4.22
N GLN A 148 14.21 -0.79 5.07
CA GLN A 148 14.42 -1.75 6.15
C GLN A 148 13.47 -2.93 5.98
N LEU A 149 13.98 -4.15 6.02
CA LEU A 149 13.19 -5.37 5.89
C LEU A 149 12.40 -5.64 7.18
N VAL A 150 11.11 -5.97 7.05
CA VAL A 150 10.22 -6.24 8.19
C VAL A 150 9.54 -7.62 8.12
N ALA A 151 9.33 -8.17 6.93
CA ALA A 151 8.86 -9.53 6.73
C ALA A 151 9.54 -10.18 5.53
N GLY A 152 9.53 -11.51 5.48
CA GLY A 152 10.24 -12.29 4.46
C GLY A 152 9.57 -12.27 3.08
N THR A 153 10.02 -13.18 2.23
CA THR A 153 9.67 -13.20 0.81
C THR A 153 8.37 -13.92 0.48
N ALA A 154 7.68 -14.46 1.48
CA ALA A 154 6.41 -15.17 1.27
C ALA A 154 5.19 -14.23 1.19
N PHE A 155 5.36 -12.95 1.51
CA PHE A 155 4.27 -12.01 1.76
C PHE A 155 4.15 -10.94 0.68
N GLU A 156 2.92 -10.42 0.52
CA GLU A 156 2.60 -9.17 -0.17
C GLU A 156 1.38 -8.49 0.48
N GLY A 157 1.01 -7.29 0.02
CA GLY A 157 -0.23 -6.62 0.40
C GLY A 157 -0.27 -6.26 1.89
N THR A 158 0.72 -5.53 2.37
CA THR A 158 0.86 -5.14 3.78
C THR A 158 -0.29 -4.27 4.26
N TYR A 159 -0.81 -4.60 5.44
CA TYR A 159 -1.64 -3.72 6.26
C TYR A 159 -1.24 -3.89 7.73
N ILE A 160 -1.07 -2.78 8.46
CA ILE A 160 -0.73 -2.82 9.89
C ILE A 160 -1.82 -2.12 10.68
N HIS A 161 -2.32 -2.79 11.72
CA HIS A 161 -3.29 -2.28 12.65
C HIS A 161 -2.72 -2.21 14.06
N GLN A 162 -2.85 -1.06 14.71
CA GLN A 162 -2.49 -0.89 16.11
C GLN A 162 -3.71 -1.16 16.99
N HIS A 163 -3.56 -2.04 17.96
CA HIS A 163 -4.60 -2.36 18.93
C HIS A 163 -3.98 -2.75 20.27
N ASP A 164 -4.46 -2.17 21.36
CA ASP A 164 -4.01 -2.43 22.75
C ASP A 164 -2.48 -2.42 22.91
N GLY A 165 -1.82 -1.39 22.34
CA GLY A 165 -0.38 -1.20 22.44
C GLY A 165 0.45 -2.20 21.65
N LYS A 166 -0.17 -2.99 20.77
CA LYS A 166 0.47 -3.95 19.86
C LYS A 166 0.21 -3.56 18.41
N TYR A 167 1.09 -4.01 17.53
CA TYR A 167 0.96 -3.89 16.08
C TYR A 167 0.66 -5.26 15.48
N TYR A 168 -0.38 -5.31 14.67
CA TYR A 168 -0.80 -6.51 13.97
C TYR A 168 -0.54 -6.29 12.48
N TYR A 169 0.42 -7.04 11.95
CA TYR A 169 0.74 -7.10 10.54
C TYR A 169 -0.19 -8.09 9.86
N PHE A 170 -0.85 -7.65 8.80
CA PHE A 170 -1.62 -8.50 7.89
C PHE A 170 -0.90 -8.52 6.55
N GLY A 171 -0.62 -9.71 6.07
CA GLY A 171 -0.01 -9.91 4.76
C GLY A 171 -0.72 -11.03 4.03
N SER A 172 -0.60 -11.03 2.73
CA SER A 172 -1.15 -12.07 1.87
C SER A 172 -0.06 -13.06 1.47
N VAL A 173 -0.41 -14.34 1.40
CA VAL A 173 0.46 -15.43 0.95
C VAL A 173 -0.27 -16.34 -0.03
N GLY A 174 0.47 -17.14 -0.79
CA GLY A 174 -0.09 -18.04 -1.81
C GLY A 174 -0.12 -17.40 -3.19
N THR A 175 -0.96 -17.92 -4.08
CA THR A 175 -1.09 -17.44 -5.47
C THR A 175 -2.36 -16.64 -5.65
N CYS A 176 -2.25 -15.45 -6.26
CA CYS A 176 -3.38 -14.65 -6.70
C CYS A 176 -3.71 -14.90 -8.19
N CYS A 177 -4.79 -14.29 -8.64
CA CYS A 177 -5.06 -14.02 -10.07
C CYS A 177 -5.34 -15.27 -10.93
N GLU A 178 -5.60 -16.41 -10.32
CA GLU A 178 -5.91 -17.70 -10.96
C GLU A 178 -7.40 -18.11 -10.81
N GLY A 179 -8.26 -17.14 -10.49
CA GLY A 179 -9.69 -17.39 -10.25
C GLY A 179 -9.88 -18.40 -9.10
N VAL A 180 -10.70 -19.42 -9.33
CA VAL A 180 -10.99 -20.47 -8.33
C VAL A 180 -9.81 -21.36 -7.96
N LYS A 181 -8.70 -21.27 -8.67
CA LYS A 181 -7.45 -21.99 -8.37
C LYS A 181 -6.50 -21.20 -7.48
N SER A 182 -6.79 -19.92 -7.21
CA SER A 182 -5.99 -19.10 -6.32
C SER A 182 -5.97 -19.69 -4.91
N THR A 183 -4.77 -19.75 -4.32
CA THR A 183 -4.55 -20.20 -2.94
C THR A 183 -4.34 -19.03 -1.98
N TYR A 184 -4.64 -17.84 -2.44
CA TYR A 184 -4.41 -16.58 -1.75
C TYR A 184 -5.15 -16.51 -0.42
N ARG A 185 -4.44 -16.20 0.65
CA ARG A 185 -5.01 -16.05 1.99
C ARG A 185 -4.26 -15.00 2.79
N THR A 186 -4.95 -14.38 3.75
CA THR A 186 -4.36 -13.46 4.70
C THR A 186 -3.76 -14.21 5.89
N VAL A 187 -2.58 -13.78 6.32
CA VAL A 187 -1.89 -14.24 7.53
C VAL A 187 -1.62 -13.06 8.44
N VAL A 188 -1.43 -13.33 9.74
CA VAL A 188 -1.30 -12.30 10.77
C VAL A 188 -0.03 -12.54 11.58
N GLY A 189 0.76 -11.47 11.76
CA GLY A 189 1.85 -11.43 12.73
C GLY A 189 1.61 -10.32 13.77
N ARG A 190 2.24 -10.43 14.93
CA ARG A 190 2.13 -9.43 16.01
C ARG A 190 3.50 -8.97 16.46
N SER A 191 3.61 -7.70 16.83
CA SER A 191 4.81 -7.09 17.40
C SER A 191 4.47 -6.07 18.47
N ASP A 192 5.44 -5.74 19.32
CA ASP A 192 5.40 -4.62 20.27
C ASP A 192 5.83 -3.30 19.62
N SER A 193 6.37 -3.35 18.42
CA SER A 193 6.86 -2.20 17.66
C SER A 193 6.29 -2.19 16.25
N LEU A 194 6.00 -0.99 15.70
CA LEU A 194 5.63 -0.82 14.30
C LEU A 194 6.63 -1.46 13.34
N PHE A 195 7.89 -1.45 13.70
CA PHE A 195 9.01 -1.92 12.86
C PHE A 195 9.36 -3.41 13.07
N GLY A 196 8.55 -4.12 13.84
CA GLY A 196 8.82 -5.52 14.17
C GLY A 196 9.78 -5.71 15.36
N PRO A 197 10.32 -6.94 15.57
CA PRO A 197 10.00 -8.11 14.76
C PRO A 197 8.55 -8.58 14.91
N TYR A 198 7.91 -8.88 13.79
CA TYR A 198 6.60 -9.52 13.79
C TYR A 198 6.77 -11.04 13.92
N VAL A 199 5.93 -11.64 14.76
CA VAL A 199 5.91 -13.09 14.98
C VAL A 199 4.51 -13.64 14.74
N ASP A 200 4.42 -14.91 14.32
CA ASP A 200 3.17 -15.64 14.22
C ASP A 200 2.61 -16.02 15.61
N LYS A 201 1.51 -16.76 15.64
CA LYS A 201 0.87 -17.20 16.90
C LYS A 201 1.72 -18.19 17.71
N GLU A 202 2.69 -18.87 17.10
CA GLU A 202 3.67 -19.74 17.75
C GLU A 202 4.96 -19.00 18.18
N GLY A 203 5.05 -17.68 17.94
CA GLY A 203 6.21 -16.87 18.28
C GLY A 203 7.36 -16.96 17.27
N ARG A 204 7.11 -17.47 16.06
CA ARG A 204 8.12 -17.61 15.01
C ARG A 204 8.20 -16.35 14.14
N PRO A 205 9.41 -15.87 13.79
CA PRO A 205 9.55 -14.61 13.03
C PRO A 205 8.97 -14.69 11.60
N LEU A 206 8.20 -13.66 11.19
CA LEU A 206 7.75 -13.48 9.81
C LEU A 206 8.91 -13.24 8.84
N LEU A 207 10.03 -12.72 9.33
CA LEU A 207 11.26 -12.56 8.54
C LEU A 207 11.76 -13.89 7.95
N GLU A 208 11.47 -15.01 8.61
CA GLU A 208 11.83 -16.36 8.19
C GLU A 208 10.70 -17.05 7.39
N ASN A 209 9.72 -16.28 6.90
CA ASN A 209 8.55 -16.77 6.18
C ASN A 209 7.64 -17.70 7.00
N ASN A 210 7.62 -17.56 8.31
CA ASN A 210 6.66 -18.25 9.18
C ASN A 210 5.28 -17.56 9.14
N PHE A 211 4.20 -18.35 9.20
CA PHE A 211 2.81 -17.89 9.29
C PHE A 211 1.82 -19.01 9.60
#